data_c704ac815871e1aa9b1cc3931c66096b
#
_entry.id   c704ac815871e1aa9b1cc3931c66096b
#
_cell.length_a   1.000
_cell.length_b   1.000
_cell.length_c   1.000
_cell.angle_alpha   90.00
_cell.angle_beta   90.00
_cell.angle_gamma   90.00
#
_symmetry.space_group_name_H-M   'P 1'
#
loop_
_entity.id
_entity.type
_entity.pdbx_description
1 polymer ?
#
loop_
_entity_poly.entity_id
_entity_poly.type
_entity_poly.pdbx_seq_one_letter_code
_entity_poly.pdbx_strand_id
1 'polypeptide(L)'
;LDTTEGVISAVKYTIKKHGLDELEEKDLRKFIGPPIQDSFARQYRLEGEILQDLATTFRNQYKNVDLLKAKPYDAIYNVMDILVKNDVKIAVATYKRQDYATEILTHFGFNKYTKILYGADHYNKLKKKDIIKMCIDDSGIVNYKDVVMVGDSDNDAIGAENIGVSFIGVTYGFGFKNEEDVK
;
A
#
# COMPACT_ATOMS: atom_id res chain seq x y z
N LEU A 1 2.09 4.95 5.84
CA LEU A 1 1.48 6.19 5.37
C LEU A 1 -0.03 6.02 5.27
N ASP A 2 -0.80 6.97 5.82
CA ASP A 2 -2.22 7.10 5.54
C ASP A 2 -2.40 7.81 4.19
N THR A 3 -2.89 7.09 3.20
CA THR A 3 -3.13 7.58 1.84
C THR A 3 -4.61 7.83 1.56
N THR A 4 -5.46 7.85 2.59
CA THR A 4 -6.92 8.00 2.49
C THR A 4 -7.32 9.22 1.67
N GLU A 5 -6.76 10.38 1.97
CA GLU A 5 -7.12 11.65 1.32
C GLU A 5 -6.88 11.59 -0.19
N GLY A 6 -5.69 11.14 -0.61
CA GLY A 6 -5.33 11.07 -2.02
C GLY A 6 -6.18 10.06 -2.80
N VAL A 7 -6.40 8.87 -2.24
CA VAL A 7 -7.23 7.86 -2.89
C VAL A 7 -8.67 8.35 -3.04
N ILE A 8 -9.29 8.86 -1.96
CA ILE A 8 -10.67 9.36 -2.00
C ILE A 8 -10.81 10.54 -2.97
N SER A 9 -9.84 11.47 -2.97
CA SER A 9 -9.83 12.60 -3.91
C SER A 9 -9.85 12.13 -5.36
N ALA A 10 -8.97 11.18 -5.73
CA ALA A 10 -8.91 10.64 -7.08
C ALA A 10 -10.17 9.83 -7.46
N VAL A 11 -10.77 9.11 -6.51
CA VAL A 11 -12.05 8.40 -6.72
C VAL A 11 -13.18 9.39 -6.99
N LYS A 12 -13.35 10.42 -6.16
CA LYS A 12 -14.36 11.47 -6.34
C LYS A 12 -14.22 12.18 -7.69
N TYR A 13 -12.98 12.51 -8.08
CA TYR A 13 -12.71 13.07 -9.41
C TYR A 13 -13.17 12.15 -10.54
N THR A 14 -12.84 10.85 -10.41
CA THR A 14 -13.21 9.85 -11.44
C THR A 14 -14.72 9.70 -11.54
N ILE A 15 -15.43 9.58 -10.42
CA ILE A 15 -16.89 9.51 -10.34
C ILE A 15 -17.51 10.70 -11.07
N LYS A 16 -17.09 11.91 -10.71
CA LYS A 16 -17.60 13.16 -11.31
C LYS A 16 -17.33 13.22 -12.82
N LYS A 17 -16.12 12.85 -13.24
CA LYS A 17 -15.70 12.93 -14.65
C LYS A 17 -16.50 11.97 -15.55
N HIS A 18 -16.90 10.82 -15.01
CA HIS A 18 -17.68 9.81 -15.75
C HIS A 18 -19.19 9.89 -15.49
N GLY A 19 -19.67 10.91 -14.77
CA GLY A 19 -21.11 11.12 -14.51
C GLY A 19 -21.75 10.00 -13.69
N LEU A 20 -20.96 9.33 -12.83
CA LEU A 20 -21.49 8.31 -11.92
C LEU A 20 -22.12 8.95 -10.69
N ASP A 21 -23.03 8.24 -10.03
CA ASP A 21 -23.67 8.69 -8.80
C ASP A 21 -22.64 8.89 -7.68
N GLU A 22 -22.79 9.95 -6.92
CA GLU A 22 -21.91 10.22 -5.77
C GLU A 22 -22.04 9.14 -4.69
N LEU A 23 -20.93 8.87 -4.02
CA LEU A 23 -20.85 7.87 -2.94
C LEU A 23 -20.72 8.55 -1.59
N GLU A 24 -21.31 7.92 -0.58
CA GLU A 24 -21.09 8.28 0.81
C GLU A 24 -19.64 7.96 1.24
N GLU A 25 -19.16 8.64 2.27
CA GLU A 25 -17.80 8.48 2.81
C GLU A 25 -17.47 7.00 3.15
N LYS A 26 -18.43 6.27 3.72
CA LYS A 26 -18.25 4.85 4.06
C LYS A 26 -17.96 3.96 2.84
N ASP A 27 -18.54 4.31 1.67
CA ASP A 27 -18.37 3.56 0.42
C ASP A 27 -17.10 3.99 -0.31
N LEU A 28 -16.74 5.27 -0.25
CA LEU A 28 -15.47 5.76 -0.76
C LEU A 28 -14.27 5.09 -0.06
N ARG A 29 -14.36 4.83 1.25
CA ARG A 29 -13.30 4.13 2.00
C ARG A 29 -13.06 2.70 1.52
N LYS A 30 -14.04 2.05 0.89
CA LYS A 30 -13.89 0.70 0.32
C LYS A 30 -12.98 0.65 -0.93
N PHE A 31 -12.60 1.81 -1.46
CA PHE A 31 -11.64 1.91 -2.57
C PHE A 31 -10.17 1.86 -2.09
N ILE A 32 -9.93 1.96 -0.78
CA ILE A 32 -8.59 1.97 -0.23
C ILE A 32 -8.13 0.53 -0.01
N GLY A 33 -7.05 0.13 -0.67
CA GLY A 33 -6.45 -1.20 -0.58
C GLY A 33 -6.72 -2.10 -1.80
N PRO A 34 -7.98 -2.40 -2.16
CA PRO A 34 -8.26 -3.25 -3.32
C PRO A 34 -7.85 -2.62 -4.66
N PRO A 35 -7.67 -3.44 -5.72
CA PRO A 35 -7.50 -2.95 -7.08
C PRO A 35 -8.64 -2.03 -7.49
N ILE A 36 -8.32 -0.91 -8.13
CA ILE A 36 -9.28 0.14 -8.44
C ILE A 36 -10.41 -0.33 -9.37
N GLN A 37 -10.11 -1.18 -10.34
CA GLN A 37 -11.11 -1.76 -11.25
C GLN A 37 -12.12 -2.61 -10.49
N ASP A 38 -11.66 -3.47 -9.57
CA ASP A 38 -12.52 -4.33 -8.75
C ASP A 38 -13.40 -3.50 -7.84
N SER A 39 -12.89 -2.39 -7.32
CA SER A 39 -13.64 -1.47 -6.48
C SER A 39 -14.77 -0.79 -7.26
N PHE A 40 -14.51 -0.27 -8.47
CA PHE A 40 -15.54 0.29 -9.33
C PHE A 40 -16.56 -0.77 -9.78
N ALA A 41 -16.09 -1.97 -10.21
CA ALA A 41 -16.95 -3.06 -10.60
C ALA A 41 -17.95 -3.41 -9.49
N ARG A 42 -17.45 -3.60 -8.27
CA ARG A 42 -18.27 -3.95 -7.10
C ARG A 42 -19.25 -2.84 -6.71
N GLN A 43 -18.79 -1.58 -6.69
CA GLN A 43 -19.57 -0.48 -6.16
C GLN A 43 -20.68 -0.04 -7.12
N TYR A 44 -20.43 -0.08 -8.41
CA TYR A 44 -21.39 0.38 -9.44
C TYR A 44 -21.97 -0.76 -10.26
N ARG A 45 -21.61 -2.03 -9.98
CA ARG A 45 -22.03 -3.22 -10.75
C ARG A 45 -21.71 -3.08 -12.23
N LEU A 46 -20.52 -2.59 -12.54
CA LEU A 46 -20.02 -2.36 -13.89
C LEU A 46 -19.14 -3.51 -14.33
N GLU A 47 -19.14 -3.75 -15.66
CA GLU A 47 -18.31 -4.77 -16.32
C GLU A 47 -17.75 -4.22 -17.64
N GLY A 48 -16.75 -4.91 -18.19
CA GLY A 48 -16.21 -4.61 -19.52
C GLY A 48 -15.28 -3.40 -19.57
N GLU A 49 -15.24 -2.75 -20.74
CA GLU A 49 -14.24 -1.72 -21.07
C GLU A 49 -14.34 -0.46 -20.21
N ILE A 50 -15.53 -0.11 -19.73
CA ILE A 50 -15.72 1.06 -18.85
C ILE A 50 -14.84 1.01 -17.60
N LEU A 51 -14.57 -0.18 -17.07
CA LEU A 51 -13.70 -0.35 -15.90
C LEU A 51 -12.26 0.06 -16.21
N GLN A 52 -11.80 -0.17 -17.44
CA GLN A 52 -10.47 0.26 -17.87
C GLN A 52 -10.39 1.80 -17.98
N ASP A 53 -11.43 2.44 -18.47
CA ASP A 53 -11.50 3.90 -18.58
C ASP A 53 -11.54 4.57 -17.22
N LEU A 54 -12.36 4.04 -16.30
CA LEU A 54 -12.41 4.49 -14.89
C LEU A 54 -11.05 4.33 -14.22
N ALA A 55 -10.41 3.18 -14.37
CA ALA A 55 -9.10 2.92 -13.81
C ALA A 55 -8.02 3.84 -14.40
N THR A 56 -8.08 4.12 -15.69
CA THR A 56 -7.14 5.03 -16.36
C THR A 56 -7.33 6.46 -15.85
N THR A 57 -8.58 6.93 -15.76
CA THR A 57 -8.89 8.25 -15.20
C THR A 57 -8.40 8.37 -13.75
N PHE A 58 -8.72 7.38 -12.90
CA PHE A 58 -8.25 7.35 -11.52
C PHE A 58 -6.73 7.40 -11.44
N ARG A 59 -6.03 6.53 -12.18
CA ARG A 59 -4.55 6.45 -12.14
C ARG A 59 -3.89 7.76 -12.57
N ASN A 60 -4.43 8.41 -13.61
CA ASN A 60 -3.90 9.69 -14.06
C ASN A 60 -4.12 10.79 -13.02
N GLN A 61 -5.31 10.88 -12.45
CA GLN A 61 -5.60 11.83 -11.39
C GLN A 61 -4.75 11.57 -10.14
N TYR A 62 -4.71 10.31 -9.68
CA TYR A 62 -3.94 9.94 -8.51
C TYR A 62 -2.46 10.25 -8.68
N LYS A 63 -1.85 9.83 -9.81
CA LYS A 63 -0.43 10.04 -10.07
C LYS A 63 -0.06 11.52 -10.12
N ASN A 64 -0.82 12.32 -10.84
CA ASN A 64 -0.40 13.68 -11.19
C ASN A 64 -0.84 14.75 -10.19
N VAL A 65 -1.85 14.44 -9.34
CA VAL A 65 -2.47 15.44 -8.45
C VAL A 65 -2.55 14.96 -7.01
N ASP A 66 -2.93 13.69 -6.78
CA ASP A 66 -3.37 13.25 -5.46
C ASP A 66 -2.39 12.33 -4.75
N LEU A 67 -1.31 11.87 -5.41
CA LEU A 67 -0.36 10.90 -4.87
C LEU A 67 0.24 11.36 -3.53
N LEU A 68 0.57 12.63 -3.43
CA LEU A 68 1.22 13.20 -2.26
C LEU A 68 0.24 13.70 -1.18
N LYS A 69 -1.07 13.60 -1.41
CA LYS A 69 -2.10 13.82 -0.40
C LYS A 69 -2.17 12.62 0.55
N ALA A 70 -1.17 12.53 1.41
CA ALA A 70 -0.99 11.45 2.37
C ALA A 70 -0.39 12.00 3.66
N LYS A 71 -0.42 11.19 4.72
CA LYS A 71 0.19 11.55 6.01
C LYS A 71 0.99 10.38 6.56
N PRO A 72 2.21 10.61 7.08
CA PRO A 72 2.87 9.63 7.90
C PRO A 72 2.03 9.35 9.15
N TYR A 73 1.99 8.09 9.59
CA TYR A 73 1.40 7.78 10.89
C TYR A 73 2.22 8.40 12.02
N ASP A 74 1.54 8.76 13.10
CA ASP A 74 2.19 9.35 14.27
C ASP A 74 3.32 8.44 14.79
N ALA A 75 4.40 9.07 15.24
CA ALA A 75 5.59 8.41 15.77
C ALA A 75 6.35 7.49 14.80
N ILE A 76 5.97 7.35 13.53
CA ILE A 76 6.65 6.42 12.59
C ILE A 76 8.14 6.77 12.44
N TYR A 77 8.49 8.04 12.39
CA TYR A 77 9.89 8.48 12.29
C TYR A 77 10.67 8.14 13.57
N ASN A 78 10.07 8.30 14.75
CA ASN A 78 10.70 7.93 16.02
C ASN A 78 11.00 6.41 16.07
N VAL A 79 10.07 5.60 15.56
CA VAL A 79 10.30 4.14 15.46
C VAL A 79 11.47 3.86 14.53
N MET A 80 11.50 4.48 13.34
CA MET A 80 12.60 4.27 12.38
C MET A 80 13.94 4.75 12.92
N ASP A 81 13.98 5.89 13.64
CA ASP A 81 15.19 6.39 14.30
C ASP A 81 15.72 5.40 15.34
N ILE A 82 14.81 4.81 16.15
CA ILE A 82 15.18 3.79 17.15
C ILE A 82 15.73 2.54 16.46
N LEU A 83 15.09 2.07 15.38
CA LEU A 83 15.54 0.89 14.65
C LEU A 83 16.94 1.09 14.07
N VAL A 84 17.17 2.21 13.37
CA VAL A 84 18.48 2.54 12.79
C VAL A 84 19.55 2.68 13.89
N LYS A 85 19.23 3.32 15.02
CA LYS A 85 20.15 3.46 16.16
C LYS A 85 20.57 2.12 16.77
N ASN A 86 19.76 1.09 16.61
CA ASN A 86 20.03 -0.28 17.07
C ASN A 86 20.49 -1.21 15.94
N ASP A 87 21.00 -0.66 14.85
CA ASP A 87 21.55 -1.40 13.70
C ASP A 87 20.52 -2.34 13.01
N VAL A 88 19.22 -2.07 13.19
CA VAL A 88 18.16 -2.81 12.50
C VAL A 88 17.98 -2.27 11.08
N LYS A 89 18.13 -3.15 10.09
CA LYS A 89 17.87 -2.81 8.70
C LYS A 89 16.37 -2.62 8.45
N ILE A 90 16.03 -1.56 7.74
CA ILE A 90 14.66 -1.25 7.36
C ILE A 90 14.48 -1.49 5.87
N ALA A 91 13.36 -2.08 5.47
CA ALA A 91 12.94 -2.20 4.08
C ALA A 91 11.43 -1.91 3.94
N VAL A 92 10.99 -1.53 2.76
CA VAL A 92 9.57 -1.33 2.46
C VAL A 92 9.13 -2.26 1.34
N ALA A 93 8.14 -3.11 1.64
CA ALA A 93 7.48 -4.01 0.70
C ALA A 93 5.99 -3.62 0.57
N THR A 94 5.57 -3.05 -0.55
CA THR A 94 4.21 -2.53 -0.72
C THR A 94 3.54 -3.02 -2.00
N TYR A 95 2.21 -3.21 -1.97
CA TYR A 95 1.42 -3.42 -3.18
C TYR A 95 1.16 -2.13 -3.99
N LYS A 96 1.55 -0.97 -3.46
CA LYS A 96 1.57 0.24 -4.28
C LYS A 96 2.56 0.06 -5.44
N ARG A 97 2.18 0.46 -6.63
CA ARG A 97 3.05 0.36 -7.82
C ARG A 97 4.40 1.02 -7.56
N GLN A 98 5.48 0.41 -8.04
CA GLN A 98 6.87 0.79 -7.73
C GLN A 98 7.15 2.27 -7.91
N ASP A 99 6.70 2.88 -9.02
CA ASP A 99 6.93 4.30 -9.29
C ASP A 99 6.22 5.21 -8.28
N TYR A 100 4.97 4.90 -7.91
CA TYR A 100 4.24 5.63 -6.88
C TYR A 100 4.85 5.44 -5.49
N ALA A 101 5.27 4.22 -5.18
CA ALA A 101 5.91 3.92 -3.90
C ALA A 101 7.21 4.73 -3.74
N THR A 102 8.05 4.74 -4.77
CA THR A 102 9.31 5.49 -4.77
C THR A 102 9.06 6.99 -4.59
N GLU A 103 8.12 7.55 -5.34
CA GLU A 103 7.81 8.99 -5.29
C GLU A 103 7.29 9.41 -3.91
N ILE A 104 6.24 8.73 -3.40
CA ILE A 104 5.61 9.10 -2.12
C ILE A 104 6.55 8.87 -0.93
N LEU A 105 7.29 7.76 -0.90
CA LEU A 105 8.23 7.47 0.19
C LEU A 105 9.42 8.43 0.18
N THR A 106 9.89 8.84 -1.00
CA THR A 106 10.94 9.86 -1.11
C THR A 106 10.43 11.22 -0.64
N HIS A 107 9.22 11.62 -1.04
CA HIS A 107 8.61 12.88 -0.62
C HIS A 107 8.50 12.99 0.90
N PHE A 108 8.08 11.92 1.57
CA PHE A 108 7.97 11.87 3.02
C PHE A 108 9.28 11.49 3.73
N GLY A 109 10.41 11.43 3.03
CA GLY A 109 11.74 11.27 3.62
C GLY A 109 12.08 9.86 4.11
N PHE A 110 11.31 8.83 3.76
CA PHE A 110 11.61 7.44 4.12
C PHE A 110 12.93 6.95 3.51
N ASN A 111 13.33 7.52 2.40
CA ASN A 111 14.60 7.24 1.73
C ASN A 111 15.85 7.65 2.55
N LYS A 112 15.68 8.36 3.67
CA LYS A 112 16.73 8.63 4.65
C LYS A 112 17.06 7.40 5.50
N TYR A 113 16.07 6.52 5.70
CA TYR A 113 16.17 5.35 6.55
C TYR A 113 16.52 4.07 5.78
N THR A 114 16.13 4.00 4.52
CA THR A 114 16.42 2.83 3.69
C THR A 114 16.44 3.18 2.21
N LYS A 115 17.22 2.39 1.44
CA LYS A 115 17.16 2.38 -0.03
C LYS A 115 16.43 1.16 -0.55
N ILE A 116 16.06 0.21 0.33
CA ILE A 116 15.37 -1.02 -0.03
C ILE A 116 13.86 -0.73 -0.05
N LEU A 117 13.35 -0.31 -1.20
CA LEU A 117 11.97 0.10 -1.43
C LEU A 117 11.41 -0.65 -2.64
N TYR A 118 10.61 -1.68 -2.39
CA TYR A 118 10.00 -2.48 -3.44
C TYR A 118 8.49 -2.37 -3.43
N GLY A 119 7.94 -2.09 -4.62
CA GLY A 119 6.51 -2.01 -4.90
C GLY A 119 6.05 -3.05 -5.91
N ALA A 120 4.76 -3.06 -6.19
CA ALA A 120 4.19 -3.92 -7.23
C ALA A 120 4.67 -3.50 -8.64
N ASP A 121 4.73 -4.48 -9.54
CA ASP A 121 4.98 -4.25 -10.95
C ASP A 121 3.77 -3.61 -11.66
N HIS A 122 3.96 -3.20 -12.92
CA HIS A 122 2.89 -2.63 -13.74
C HIS A 122 1.81 -3.64 -14.18
N TYR A 123 2.09 -4.93 -14.04
CA TYR A 123 1.26 -6.02 -14.55
C TYR A 123 0.55 -6.81 -13.46
N ASN A 124 0.71 -6.42 -12.18
CA ASN A 124 0.19 -7.11 -10.99
C ASN A 124 0.60 -8.60 -10.92
N LYS A 125 1.78 -8.94 -11.44
CA LYS A 125 2.32 -10.30 -11.42
C LYS A 125 2.98 -10.63 -10.08
N LEU A 126 3.68 -9.65 -9.49
CA LEU A 126 4.33 -9.82 -8.19
C LEU A 126 3.29 -9.98 -7.08
N LYS A 127 3.43 -11.04 -6.30
CA LYS A 127 2.67 -11.24 -5.07
C LYS A 127 3.42 -10.60 -3.90
N LYS A 128 2.74 -10.38 -2.78
CA LYS A 128 3.38 -9.78 -1.59
C LYS A 128 4.64 -10.54 -1.17
N LYS A 129 4.60 -11.88 -1.18
CA LYS A 129 5.77 -12.73 -0.87
C LYS A 129 6.98 -12.43 -1.76
N ASP A 130 6.74 -12.18 -3.04
CA ASP A 130 7.82 -11.92 -4.00
C ASP A 130 8.48 -10.56 -3.71
N ILE A 131 7.66 -9.55 -3.37
CA ILE A 131 8.12 -8.22 -3.00
C ILE A 131 8.90 -8.27 -1.68
N ILE A 132 8.41 -9.01 -0.67
CA ILE A 132 9.13 -9.20 0.59
C ILE A 132 10.46 -9.92 0.33
N LYS A 133 10.46 -10.96 -0.51
CA LYS A 133 11.68 -11.67 -0.89
C LYS A 133 12.71 -10.73 -1.54
N MET A 134 12.29 -9.87 -2.46
CA MET A 134 13.18 -8.87 -3.06
C MET A 134 13.82 -7.96 -2.01
N CYS A 135 13.06 -7.54 -0.99
CA CYS A 135 13.60 -6.77 0.12
C CYS A 135 14.67 -7.54 0.91
N ILE A 136 14.43 -8.83 1.19
CA ILE A 136 15.36 -9.69 1.94
C ILE A 136 16.63 -9.90 1.13
N ASP A 137 16.50 -10.25 -0.15
CA ASP A 137 17.65 -10.50 -1.03
C ASP A 137 18.55 -9.24 -1.11
N ASP A 138 17.97 -8.05 -1.26
CA ASP A 138 18.71 -6.78 -1.34
C ASP A 138 19.30 -6.36 0.02
N SER A 139 18.69 -6.79 1.13
CA SER A 139 19.22 -6.52 2.48
C SER A 139 20.48 -7.32 2.81
N GLY A 140 20.73 -8.41 2.10
CA GLY A 140 21.82 -9.35 2.37
C GLY A 140 21.58 -10.23 3.62
N ILE A 141 20.36 -10.27 4.16
CA ILE A 141 20.00 -11.16 5.27
C ILE A 141 19.82 -12.58 4.72
N VAL A 142 20.51 -13.53 5.34
CA VAL A 142 20.47 -14.95 4.92
C VAL A 142 19.43 -15.76 5.71
N ASN A 143 19.31 -15.47 7.00
CA ASN A 143 18.40 -16.20 7.87
C ASN A 143 17.06 -15.48 7.99
N TYR A 144 16.01 -16.04 7.43
CA TYR A 144 14.65 -15.47 7.43
C TYR A 144 14.04 -15.35 8.83
N LYS A 145 14.55 -16.07 9.82
CA LYS A 145 14.14 -15.91 11.22
C LYS A 145 14.56 -14.57 11.84
N ASP A 146 15.54 -13.91 11.24
CA ASP A 146 16.00 -12.59 11.67
C ASP A 146 15.20 -11.45 10.99
N VAL A 147 14.14 -11.81 10.26
CA VAL A 147 13.27 -10.87 9.52
C VAL A 147 11.88 -10.86 10.13
N VAL A 148 11.33 -9.66 10.30
CA VAL A 148 9.94 -9.46 10.67
C VAL A 148 9.25 -8.57 9.64
N MET A 149 8.09 -9.02 9.15
CA MET A 149 7.18 -8.19 8.35
C MET A 149 6.20 -7.48 9.30
N VAL A 150 6.08 -6.17 9.15
CA VAL A 150 5.06 -5.38 9.85
C VAL A 150 4.04 -4.94 8.81
N GLY A 151 2.77 -5.25 9.02
CA GLY A 151 1.72 -4.95 8.05
C GLY A 151 0.33 -4.86 8.67
N ASP A 152 -0.62 -4.34 7.92
CA ASP A 152 -1.97 -4.07 8.40
C ASP A 152 -3.06 -4.92 7.72
N SER A 153 -2.66 -5.91 6.91
CA SER A 153 -3.61 -6.67 6.09
C SER A 153 -3.27 -8.16 5.97
N ASP A 154 -4.29 -8.95 5.61
CA ASP A 154 -4.13 -10.37 5.29
C ASP A 154 -3.07 -10.60 4.19
N ASN A 155 -2.97 -9.70 3.22
CA ASN A 155 -1.95 -9.80 2.18
C ASN A 155 -0.53 -9.77 2.77
N ASP A 156 -0.30 -8.97 3.80
CA ASP A 156 0.98 -8.84 4.47
C ASP A 156 1.27 -10.10 5.30
N ALA A 157 0.29 -10.56 6.07
CA ALA A 157 0.39 -11.77 6.90
C ALA A 157 0.66 -13.02 6.03
N ILE A 158 -0.18 -13.26 5.01
CA ILE A 158 -0.03 -14.38 4.07
C ILE A 158 1.31 -14.28 3.32
N GLY A 159 1.72 -13.07 2.93
CA GLY A 159 3.00 -12.86 2.28
C GLY A 159 4.19 -13.25 3.15
N ALA A 160 4.15 -12.89 4.43
CA ALA A 160 5.17 -13.23 5.43
C ALA A 160 5.20 -14.74 5.70
N GLU A 161 4.04 -15.36 5.92
CA GLU A 161 3.88 -16.79 6.16
C GLU A 161 4.46 -17.62 5.00
N ASN A 162 4.10 -17.26 3.76
CA ASN A 162 4.53 -17.99 2.55
C ASN A 162 6.04 -18.05 2.36
N ILE A 163 6.81 -17.14 2.95
CA ILE A 163 8.27 -17.14 2.89
C ILE A 163 8.94 -17.45 4.22
N GLY A 164 8.15 -17.71 5.28
CA GLY A 164 8.66 -18.13 6.58
C GLY A 164 9.33 -17.03 7.41
N VAL A 165 8.88 -15.78 7.29
CA VAL A 165 9.29 -14.66 8.15
C VAL A 165 8.24 -14.40 9.22
N SER A 166 8.67 -13.85 10.37
CA SER A 166 7.75 -13.44 11.43
C SER A 166 6.87 -12.29 10.99
N PHE A 167 5.65 -12.21 11.53
CA PHE A 167 4.69 -11.16 11.23
C PHE A 167 4.23 -10.42 12.48
N ILE A 168 4.12 -9.09 12.37
CA ILE A 168 3.49 -8.22 13.36
C ILE A 168 2.35 -7.48 12.67
N GLY A 169 1.11 -7.78 13.06
CA GLY A 169 -0.06 -7.05 12.59
C GLY A 169 -0.26 -5.73 13.32
N VAL A 170 -0.64 -4.69 12.57
CA VAL A 170 -1.00 -3.39 13.13
C VAL A 170 -2.45 -3.05 12.76
N THR A 171 -3.18 -2.42 13.69
CA THR A 171 -4.62 -2.17 13.55
C THR A 171 -4.97 -0.74 13.16
N TYR A 172 -3.99 0.14 13.07
CA TYR A 172 -4.20 1.55 12.68
C TYR A 172 -4.19 1.77 11.16
N GLY A 173 -3.99 0.71 10.37
CA GLY A 173 -4.01 0.75 8.91
C GLY A 173 -5.41 0.57 8.29
N PHE A 174 -5.45 -0.02 7.09
CA PHE A 174 -6.70 -0.16 6.31
C PHE A 174 -7.34 -1.54 6.43
N GLY A 175 -6.55 -2.59 6.74
CA GLY A 175 -7.02 -3.98 6.83
C GLY A 175 -7.54 -4.32 8.22
N PHE A 176 -6.68 -4.80 9.11
CA PHE A 176 -7.04 -5.22 10.47
C PHE A 176 -7.66 -4.08 11.28
N LYS A 177 -8.73 -4.37 12.01
CA LYS A 177 -9.45 -3.39 12.84
C LYS A 177 -9.24 -3.61 14.33
N ASN A 178 -8.90 -4.84 14.71
CA ASN A 178 -8.67 -5.25 16.09
C ASN A 178 -7.65 -6.40 16.13
N GLU A 179 -7.24 -6.81 17.32
CA GLU A 179 -6.25 -7.87 17.52
C GLU A 179 -6.75 -9.24 17.06
N GLU A 180 -8.07 -9.48 17.05
CA GLU A 180 -8.66 -10.75 16.63
C GLU A 180 -8.56 -10.97 15.11
N ASP A 181 -8.42 -9.87 14.34
CA ASP A 181 -8.24 -9.93 12.89
C ASP A 181 -6.81 -10.40 12.51
N VAL A 182 -5.86 -10.26 13.43
CA VAL A 182 -4.46 -10.67 13.24
C VAL A 182 -4.32 -12.13 13.72
N LYS A 183 -4.48 -13.07 12.80
CA LYS A 183 -4.40 -14.52 13.08
C LYS A 183 -3.05 -15.08 12.73
#